data_523025738d26083ddcae6908827819b0
#
_entry.id   523025738d26083ddcae6908827819b0
#
_cell.length_a   1.000
_cell.length_b   1.000
_cell.length_c   1.000
_cell.angle_alpha   90.00
_cell.angle_beta   90.00
_cell.angle_gamma   90.00
#
_symmetry.space_group_name_H-M   'P 1'
#
loop_
_entity.id
_entity.type
_entity.pdbx_description
1 polymer ?
#
loop_
_entity_poly.entity_id
_entity_poly.type
_entity_poly.pdbx_seq_one_letter_code
_entity_poly.pdbx_strand_id
1 'polypeptide(L)'
;MGERMMDEGGDLQGIQEVADMLGITPRTLRFYEDKGLIEPSRIGTTRVYRRREIARMQLILRGKRLGFSLTDIAEFLDLYDADPQHLEQMRALAARVRQRITELEQQRDTLDQTLADLAKLEGEALARVHAHEPEGCRAAG
;
A
#
# COMPACT_ATOMS: atom_id res chain seq x y z
N MET A 1 -13.43 19.07 -34.36
CA MET A 1 -13.33 19.87 -33.13
C MET A 1 -14.47 19.60 -32.13
N GLY A 2 -15.46 18.82 -32.46
CA GLY A 2 -16.55 18.42 -31.54
C GLY A 2 -16.27 17.21 -30.69
N GLU A 3 -15.22 16.44 -30.98
CA GLU A 3 -14.94 15.18 -30.31
C GLU A 3 -14.33 15.33 -28.90
N ARG A 4 -13.61 16.45 -28.63
CA ARG A 4 -13.01 16.70 -27.31
C ARG A 4 -14.03 17.09 -26.22
N MET A 5 -15.18 17.63 -26.62
CA MET A 5 -16.22 18.01 -25.67
C MET A 5 -17.16 16.88 -25.28
N MET A 6 -17.23 15.81 -26.09
CA MET A 6 -18.06 14.65 -25.78
C MET A 6 -17.42 13.70 -24.78
N ASP A 7 -16.09 13.74 -24.64
CA ASP A 7 -15.36 12.84 -23.76
C ASP A 7 -15.37 13.31 -22.29
N GLU A 8 -15.60 14.61 -22.06
CA GLU A 8 -15.68 15.15 -20.70
C GLU A 8 -16.93 14.70 -19.94
N GLY A 9 -17.99 14.38 -20.65
CA GLY A 9 -19.25 13.92 -20.05
C GLY A 9 -19.27 12.47 -19.65
N GLY A 10 -18.39 11.64 -20.24
CA GLY A 10 -18.30 10.21 -19.96
C GLY A 10 -17.35 9.85 -18.80
N ASP A 11 -16.53 10.79 -18.36
CA ASP A 11 -15.48 10.54 -17.37
C ASP A 11 -15.89 10.86 -15.92
N LEU A 12 -17.14 11.28 -15.68
CA LEU A 12 -17.63 11.59 -14.32
C LEU A 12 -18.27 10.34 -13.73
N GLN A 13 -17.73 9.87 -12.62
CA GLN A 13 -18.23 8.68 -11.92
C GLN A 13 -18.62 9.04 -10.48
N GLY A 14 -19.70 8.41 -10.00
CA GLY A 14 -20.16 8.58 -8.64
C GLY A 14 -19.32 7.81 -7.64
N ILE A 15 -19.48 8.14 -6.36
CA ILE A 15 -18.69 7.54 -5.28
C ILE A 15 -18.82 6.01 -5.23
N GLN A 16 -20.03 5.46 -5.46
CA GLN A 16 -20.25 4.02 -5.41
C GLN A 16 -19.54 3.31 -6.56
N GLU A 17 -19.63 3.86 -7.77
CA GLU A 17 -18.96 3.30 -8.94
C GLU A 17 -17.44 3.27 -8.78
N VAL A 18 -16.87 4.37 -8.28
CA VAL A 18 -15.42 4.48 -8.06
C VAL A 18 -14.97 3.52 -6.94
N ALA A 19 -15.73 3.44 -5.86
CA ALA A 19 -15.43 2.52 -4.77
C ALA A 19 -15.42 1.07 -5.26
N ASP A 20 -16.43 0.68 -6.04
CA ASP A 20 -16.52 -0.67 -6.60
C ASP A 20 -15.36 -0.97 -7.56
N MET A 21 -15.04 0.00 -8.43
CA MET A 21 -13.93 -0.13 -9.38
C MET A 21 -12.58 -0.31 -8.68
N LEU A 22 -12.35 0.41 -7.59
CA LEU A 22 -11.09 0.37 -6.85
C LEU A 22 -11.04 -0.73 -5.79
N GLY A 23 -12.15 -1.43 -5.56
CA GLY A 23 -12.23 -2.47 -4.54
C GLY A 23 -12.17 -1.94 -3.11
N ILE A 24 -12.68 -0.74 -2.88
CA ILE A 24 -12.72 -0.08 -1.57
C ILE A 24 -14.15 0.37 -1.25
N THR A 25 -14.34 0.89 -0.04
CA THR A 25 -15.65 1.38 0.39
C THR A 25 -15.79 2.89 0.10
N PRO A 26 -17.02 3.41 -0.07
CA PRO A 26 -17.25 4.85 -0.14
C PRO A 26 -16.69 5.60 1.08
N ARG A 27 -16.72 4.98 2.25
CA ARG A 27 -16.12 5.54 3.47
C ARG A 27 -14.63 5.77 3.32
N THR A 28 -13.91 4.85 2.69
CA THR A 28 -12.47 4.99 2.42
C THR A 28 -12.21 6.18 1.51
N LEU A 29 -13.02 6.37 0.46
CA LEU A 29 -12.90 7.54 -0.42
C LEU A 29 -13.10 8.85 0.34
N ARG A 30 -14.12 8.92 1.21
CA ARG A 30 -14.37 10.10 2.04
C ARG A 30 -13.21 10.37 3.00
N PHE A 31 -12.60 9.32 3.54
CA PHE A 31 -11.43 9.44 4.41
C PHE A 31 -10.28 10.15 3.70
N TYR A 32 -9.97 9.76 2.45
CA TYR A 32 -8.89 10.39 1.69
C TYR A 32 -9.25 11.80 1.24
N GLU A 33 -10.52 12.09 0.97
CA GLU A 33 -11.00 13.44 0.74
C GLU A 33 -10.79 14.31 1.99
N ASP A 34 -11.16 13.81 3.16
CA ASP A 34 -10.99 14.52 4.43
C ASP A 34 -9.52 14.80 4.75
N LYS A 35 -8.62 13.91 4.31
CA LYS A 35 -7.18 14.10 4.45
C LYS A 35 -6.58 15.05 3.40
N GLY A 36 -7.39 15.55 2.47
CA GLY A 36 -6.93 16.46 1.44
C GLY A 36 -6.12 15.81 0.32
N LEU A 37 -6.15 14.49 0.20
CA LEU A 37 -5.38 13.76 -0.81
C LEU A 37 -6.08 13.71 -2.16
N ILE A 38 -7.40 13.81 -2.15
CA ILE A 38 -8.24 13.89 -3.35
C ILE A 38 -9.27 15.01 -3.18
N GLU A 39 -9.69 15.60 -4.30
CA GLU A 39 -10.70 16.65 -4.33
C GLU A 39 -11.75 16.32 -5.37
N PRO A 40 -12.76 15.51 -5.05
CA PRO A 40 -13.85 15.25 -5.97
C PRO A 40 -14.64 16.52 -6.21
N SER A 41 -15.18 16.67 -7.44
CA SER A 41 -16.08 17.73 -7.77
C SER A 41 -17.47 17.42 -7.22
N ARG A 42 -18.36 18.42 -7.17
CA ARG A 42 -19.74 18.22 -6.75
C ARG A 42 -20.69 18.73 -7.83
N ILE A 43 -21.70 17.93 -8.13
CA ILE A 43 -22.85 18.34 -8.92
C ILE A 43 -24.02 18.37 -7.94
N GLY A 44 -24.41 19.60 -7.53
CA GLY A 44 -25.32 19.75 -6.41
C GLY A 44 -24.68 19.27 -5.12
N THR A 45 -25.27 18.25 -4.48
CA THR A 45 -24.74 17.60 -3.27
C THR A 45 -24.01 16.30 -3.59
N THR A 46 -23.97 15.89 -4.85
CA THR A 46 -23.41 14.60 -5.26
C THR A 46 -21.92 14.74 -5.60
N ARG A 47 -21.10 13.88 -5.01
CA ARG A 47 -19.69 13.77 -5.34
C ARG A 47 -19.51 13.09 -6.68
N VAL A 48 -18.66 13.68 -7.52
CA VAL A 48 -18.29 13.11 -8.81
C VAL A 48 -16.76 13.08 -8.92
N TYR A 49 -16.25 11.99 -9.44
CA TYR A 49 -14.82 11.72 -9.56
C TYR A 49 -14.44 11.74 -11.02
N ARG A 50 -13.41 12.53 -11.34
CA ARG A 50 -12.82 12.58 -12.67
C ARG A 50 -11.67 11.58 -12.77
N ARG A 51 -11.18 11.36 -13.97
CA ARG A 51 -10.01 10.53 -14.21
C ARG A 51 -8.84 10.88 -13.32
N ARG A 52 -8.62 12.17 -13.09
CA ARG A 52 -7.54 12.66 -12.23
C ARG A 52 -7.65 12.14 -10.80
N GLU A 53 -8.82 12.25 -10.21
CA GLU A 53 -9.05 11.78 -8.85
C GLU A 53 -8.92 10.26 -8.74
N ILE A 54 -9.39 9.55 -9.76
CA ILE A 54 -9.26 8.09 -9.82
C ILE A 54 -7.80 7.68 -9.93
N ALA A 55 -7.02 8.35 -10.80
CA ALA A 55 -5.59 8.10 -10.93
C ALA A 55 -4.84 8.38 -9.63
N ARG A 56 -5.17 9.48 -8.94
CA ARG A 56 -4.62 9.79 -7.63
C ARG A 56 -4.95 8.70 -6.61
N MET A 57 -6.17 8.23 -6.60
CA MET A 57 -6.58 7.14 -5.70
C MET A 57 -5.82 5.85 -5.97
N GLN A 58 -5.59 5.51 -7.24
CA GLN A 58 -4.79 4.33 -7.59
C GLN A 58 -3.37 4.44 -7.04
N LEU A 59 -2.74 5.62 -7.14
CA LEU A 59 -1.42 5.87 -6.59
C LEU A 59 -1.42 5.78 -5.06
N ILE A 60 -2.42 6.35 -4.41
CA ILE A 60 -2.58 6.30 -2.95
C ILE A 60 -2.70 4.85 -2.47
N LEU A 61 -3.58 4.07 -3.08
CA LEU A 61 -3.81 2.68 -2.71
C LEU A 61 -2.55 1.82 -2.94
N ARG A 62 -1.86 2.06 -4.05
CA ARG A 62 -0.59 1.38 -4.33
C ARG A 62 0.47 1.72 -3.29
N GLY A 63 0.61 3.00 -2.96
CA GLY A 63 1.55 3.46 -1.94
C GLY A 63 1.27 2.85 -0.57
N LYS A 64 0.00 2.78 -0.19
CA LYS A 64 -0.42 2.15 1.07
C LYS A 64 -0.07 0.66 1.10
N ARG A 65 -0.30 -0.07 0.01
CA ARG A 65 0.06 -1.49 -0.08
C ARG A 65 1.56 -1.71 0.05
N LEU A 66 2.36 -0.77 -0.44
CA LEU A 66 3.83 -0.84 -0.37
C LEU A 66 4.38 -0.37 0.98
N GLY A 67 3.51 0.09 1.87
CA GLY A 67 3.87 0.47 3.23
C GLY A 67 4.36 1.90 3.40
N PHE A 68 4.07 2.79 2.43
CA PHE A 68 4.34 4.21 2.60
C PHE A 68 3.32 4.86 3.53
N SER A 69 3.76 5.86 4.30
CA SER A 69 2.87 6.65 5.14
C SER A 69 2.00 7.58 4.29
N LEU A 70 0.88 8.04 4.85
CA LEU A 70 0.06 9.04 4.18
C LEU A 70 0.83 10.36 3.94
N THR A 71 1.74 10.71 4.83
CA THR A 71 2.60 11.88 4.67
C THR A 71 3.50 11.74 3.44
N ASP A 72 4.16 10.59 3.27
CA ASP A 72 4.99 10.30 2.11
C ASP A 72 4.18 10.36 0.80
N ILE A 73 2.99 9.78 0.83
CA ILE A 73 2.10 9.76 -0.33
C ILE A 73 1.64 11.18 -0.68
N ALA A 74 1.28 12.00 0.32
CA ALA A 74 0.88 13.38 0.12
C ALA A 74 2.01 14.21 -0.51
N GLU A 75 3.23 14.09 0.00
CA GLU A 75 4.40 14.78 -0.54
C GLU A 75 4.64 14.38 -2.01
N PHE A 76 4.54 13.11 -2.33
CA PHE A 76 4.69 12.63 -3.70
C PHE A 76 3.62 13.20 -4.64
N LEU A 77 2.37 13.22 -4.20
CA LEU A 77 1.27 13.76 -5.00
C LEU A 77 1.42 15.27 -5.24
N ASP A 78 1.90 16.01 -4.24
CA ASP A 78 2.16 17.44 -4.36
C ASP A 78 3.29 17.71 -5.39
N LEU A 79 4.34 16.92 -5.37
CA LEU A 79 5.42 17.01 -6.36
C LEU A 79 4.90 16.67 -7.76
N TYR A 80 4.01 15.70 -7.86
CA TYR A 80 3.39 15.31 -9.14
C TYR A 80 2.65 16.49 -9.78
N ASP A 81 1.93 17.27 -8.99
CA ASP A 81 1.19 18.42 -9.47
C ASP A 81 2.09 19.61 -9.81
N ALA A 82 3.23 19.75 -9.11
CA ALA A 82 4.12 20.90 -9.24
C ALA A 82 5.13 20.81 -10.37
N ASP A 83 5.58 19.60 -10.74
CA ASP A 83 6.61 19.37 -11.76
C ASP A 83 5.99 18.90 -13.08
N PRO A 84 5.87 19.79 -14.10
CA PRO A 84 5.30 19.40 -15.40
C PRO A 84 6.09 18.30 -16.12
N GLN A 85 7.39 18.22 -15.87
CA GLN A 85 8.27 17.21 -16.45
C GLN A 85 8.33 15.94 -15.58
N HIS A 86 7.82 16.00 -14.38
CA HIS A 86 7.82 14.92 -13.39
C HIS A 86 9.21 14.40 -12.98
N LEU A 87 10.29 15.15 -13.29
CA LEU A 87 11.66 14.72 -12.97
C LEU A 87 11.94 14.78 -11.47
N GLU A 88 11.61 15.90 -10.82
CA GLU A 88 11.77 16.02 -9.36
C GLU A 88 10.90 15.00 -8.62
N GLN A 89 9.69 14.80 -9.10
CA GLN A 89 8.80 13.78 -8.58
C GLN A 89 9.42 12.38 -8.70
N MET A 90 9.98 12.05 -9.86
CA MET A 90 10.61 10.74 -10.06
C MET A 90 11.85 10.53 -9.18
N ARG A 91 12.64 11.57 -8.99
CA ARG A 91 13.80 11.52 -8.08
C ARG A 91 13.36 11.34 -6.64
N ALA A 92 12.35 12.10 -6.20
CA ALA A 92 11.80 11.99 -4.86
C ALA A 92 11.21 10.59 -4.63
N LEU A 93 10.49 10.07 -5.61
CA LEU A 93 9.95 8.70 -5.55
C LEU A 93 11.07 7.67 -5.44
N ALA A 94 12.10 7.78 -6.28
CA ALA A 94 13.22 6.85 -6.24
C ALA A 94 13.91 6.83 -4.88
N ALA A 95 14.10 8.00 -4.26
CA ALA A 95 14.70 8.10 -2.93
C ALA A 95 13.83 7.45 -1.86
N ARG A 96 12.52 7.70 -1.89
CA ARG A 96 11.57 7.09 -0.93
C ARG A 96 11.47 5.57 -1.11
N VAL A 97 11.44 5.10 -2.35
CA VAL A 97 11.42 3.67 -2.64
C VAL A 97 12.71 3.01 -2.15
N ARG A 98 13.85 3.62 -2.38
CA ARG A 98 15.13 3.11 -1.87
C ARG A 98 15.14 2.99 -0.35
N GLN A 99 14.65 4.02 0.34
CA GLN A 99 14.53 4.01 1.80
C GLN A 99 13.64 2.84 2.26
N ARG A 100 12.51 2.64 1.60
CA ARG A 100 11.57 1.55 1.95
C ARG A 100 12.20 0.17 1.71
N ILE A 101 12.94 0.01 0.63
CA ILE A 101 13.68 -1.24 0.35
C ILE A 101 14.66 -1.53 1.47
N THR A 102 15.44 -0.54 1.89
CA THR A 102 16.41 -0.69 2.98
C THR A 102 15.73 -1.10 4.29
N GLU A 103 14.62 -0.48 4.63
CA GLU A 103 13.83 -0.84 5.82
C GLU A 103 13.35 -2.30 5.77
N LEU A 104 12.84 -2.72 4.63
CA LEU A 104 12.35 -4.09 4.44
C LEU A 104 13.48 -5.12 4.48
N GLU A 105 14.64 -4.79 3.92
CA GLU A 105 15.81 -5.65 3.99
C GLU A 105 16.27 -5.85 5.44
N GLN A 106 16.27 -4.77 6.23
CA GLN A 106 16.57 -4.84 7.66
C GLN A 106 15.56 -5.69 8.43
N GLN A 107 14.28 -5.53 8.13
CA GLN A 107 13.22 -6.36 8.72
C GLN A 107 13.39 -7.84 8.36
N ARG A 108 13.73 -8.11 7.10
CA ARG A 108 13.99 -9.47 6.63
C ARG A 108 15.16 -10.09 7.39
N ASP A 109 16.26 -9.36 7.54
CA ASP A 109 17.43 -9.84 8.27
C ASP A 109 17.10 -10.14 9.73
N THR A 110 16.31 -9.28 10.37
CA THR A 110 15.84 -9.49 11.75
C THR A 110 14.95 -10.74 11.84
N LEU A 111 14.04 -10.93 10.88
CA LEU A 111 13.19 -12.11 10.85
C LEU A 111 14.00 -13.40 10.62
N ASP A 112 14.97 -13.36 9.73
CA ASP A 112 15.85 -14.51 9.47
C ASP A 112 16.61 -14.89 10.74
N GLN A 113 17.12 -13.92 11.49
CA GLN A 113 17.79 -14.14 12.75
C GLN A 113 16.85 -14.75 13.80
N THR A 114 15.65 -14.22 13.90
CA THR A 114 14.62 -14.72 14.83
C THR A 114 14.25 -16.18 14.51
N LEU A 115 14.07 -16.49 13.23
CA LEU A 115 13.77 -17.84 12.78
C LEU A 115 14.92 -18.81 13.14
N ALA A 116 16.16 -18.37 12.94
CA ALA A 116 17.32 -19.19 13.29
C ALA A 116 17.39 -19.46 14.80
N ASP A 117 17.14 -18.44 15.61
CA ASP A 117 17.16 -18.57 17.07
C ASP A 117 16.03 -19.48 17.57
N LEU A 118 14.84 -19.36 16.99
CA LEU A 118 13.71 -20.23 17.32
C LEU A 118 13.97 -21.69 16.93
N ALA A 119 14.54 -21.91 15.76
CA ALA A 119 14.89 -23.26 15.32
C ALA A 119 15.91 -23.92 16.26
N LYS A 120 16.88 -23.15 16.72
CA LYS A 120 17.86 -23.60 17.69
C LYS A 120 17.20 -23.98 19.01
N LEU A 121 16.31 -23.14 19.52
CA LEU A 121 15.57 -23.39 20.76
C LEU A 121 14.68 -24.64 20.64
N GLU A 122 14.01 -24.81 19.51
CA GLU A 122 13.23 -26.01 19.24
C GLU A 122 14.10 -27.26 19.30
N GLY A 123 15.25 -27.22 18.64
CA GLY A 123 16.20 -28.34 18.66
C GLY A 123 16.68 -28.70 20.06
N GLU A 124 16.98 -27.70 20.89
CA GLU A 124 17.38 -27.88 22.28
C GLU A 124 16.25 -28.49 23.11
N ALA A 125 15.02 -28.05 22.91
CA ALA A 125 13.85 -28.58 23.61
C ALA A 125 13.59 -30.05 23.22
N LEU A 126 13.61 -30.32 21.93
CA LEU A 126 13.41 -31.72 21.44
C LEU A 126 14.52 -32.67 21.90
N ALA A 127 15.75 -32.19 21.96
CA ALA A 127 16.86 -33.00 22.48
C ALA A 127 16.63 -33.38 23.95
N ARG A 128 16.07 -32.47 24.75
CA ARG A 128 15.73 -32.82 26.16
C ARG A 128 14.58 -33.81 26.25
N VAL A 129 13.58 -33.69 25.38
CA VAL A 129 12.47 -34.65 25.32
C VAL A 129 13.01 -36.05 24.99
N HIS A 130 13.84 -36.17 23.96
CA HIS A 130 14.43 -37.45 23.56
C HIS A 130 15.33 -38.04 24.65
N ALA A 131 16.07 -37.23 25.38
CA ALA A 131 16.93 -37.68 26.45
C ALA A 131 16.15 -38.30 27.64
N HIS A 132 14.89 -37.92 27.81
CA HIS A 132 14.03 -38.35 28.92
C HIS A 132 12.94 -39.34 28.50
N GLU A 133 12.86 -39.70 27.21
CA GLU A 133 11.92 -40.74 26.76
C GLU A 133 12.37 -42.14 27.21
N PRO A 134 11.43 -42.97 27.71
CA PRO A 134 11.74 -44.37 28.01
C PRO A 134 12.18 -45.09 26.75
N GLU A 135 13.17 -46.03 26.90
CA GLU A 135 13.70 -46.81 25.78
C GLU A 135 12.61 -47.55 24.98
N GLY A 136 11.54 -47.97 25.64
CA GLY A 136 10.41 -48.65 24.98
C GLY A 136 9.64 -47.76 24.01
N CYS A 137 9.64 -46.42 24.18
CA CYS A 137 8.99 -45.50 23.27
C CYS A 137 9.84 -45.21 22.02
N ARG A 138 11.15 -45.37 22.10
CA ARG A 138 12.08 -45.20 20.97
C ARG A 138 12.01 -46.32 19.94
N ALA A 139 11.64 -47.52 20.38
CA ALA A 139 11.54 -48.68 19.52
C ALA A 139 10.23 -48.78 18.72
N ALA A 140 9.23 -47.96 19.03
CA ALA A 140 7.91 -47.98 18.43
C ALA A 140 7.75 -46.94 17.29
N GLY A 141 8.80 -46.17 16.96
CA GLY A 141 8.77 -45.16 15.89
C GLY A 141 9.41 -45.71 14.57
#